data_9748860d3a124f277cc35080c3651822
#
_entry.id   9748860d3a124f277cc35080c3651822
#
_cell.length_a   1.000
_cell.length_b   1.000
_cell.length_c   1.000
_cell.angle_alpha   90.00
_cell.angle_beta   90.00
_cell.angle_gamma   90.00
#
_symmetry.space_group_name_H-M   'P 1'
#
loop_
_entity.id
_entity.type
_entity.pdbx_description
1 polymer ?
#
loop_
_entity_poly.entity_id
_entity_poly.type
_entity_poly.pdbx_seq_one_letter_code
_entity_poly.pdbx_strand_id
1 'polypeptide(L)'
;MLSGNAALKKHKGAMVLPAVALYRALTASGADAVDLLNAYGDAMGRRFAGIVHCITSVPGVSGLIWRHVDSFMDRMSGENLGYQRRIVSEPPEMFGVDILSCPYHELARKLGNEKAVLCICRMDKAYMQGFYRIRYERTTAVSEGAECCDYRLRFDPEKK
;
A
#
# COMPACT_ATOMS: atom_id res chain seq x y z
N MET A 1 21.00 0.39 -10.24
CA MET A 1 19.58 0.01 -10.10
C MET A 1 18.82 0.71 -8.97
N LEU A 2 19.47 1.26 -7.97
CA LEU A 2 18.87 2.06 -6.89
C LEU A 2 19.45 3.49 -6.94
N SER A 3 19.42 4.13 -8.13
CA SER A 3 19.72 5.54 -8.26
C SER A 3 18.50 6.33 -7.79
N GLY A 4 18.65 7.10 -6.75
CA GLY A 4 17.58 7.88 -6.15
C GLY A 4 17.99 8.34 -4.77
N ASN A 5 17.20 9.22 -4.16
CA ASN A 5 17.51 9.69 -2.82
C ASN A 5 17.50 8.52 -1.80
N ALA A 6 18.17 8.69 -0.67
CA ALA A 6 18.31 7.63 0.34
C ALA A 6 16.96 7.14 0.89
N ALA A 7 15.95 8.01 0.96
CA ALA A 7 14.60 7.68 1.40
C ALA A 7 13.93 6.69 0.45
N LEU A 8 14.06 6.92 -0.86
CA LEU A 8 13.53 6.03 -1.89
C LEU A 8 14.18 4.65 -1.87
N LYS A 9 15.52 4.59 -1.69
CA LYS A 9 16.25 3.31 -1.55
C LYS A 9 15.79 2.53 -0.33
N LYS A 10 15.63 3.20 0.81
CA LYS A 10 15.16 2.61 2.07
C LYS A 10 13.72 2.11 1.92
N HIS A 11 12.85 2.93 1.35
CA HIS A 11 11.43 2.60 1.16
C HIS A 11 11.25 1.33 0.30
N LYS A 12 11.88 1.30 -0.88
CA LYS A 12 11.82 0.14 -1.78
C LYS A 12 12.51 -1.09 -1.21
N GLY A 13 13.72 -0.92 -0.72
CA GLY A 13 14.57 -2.03 -0.29
C GLY A 13 14.03 -2.76 0.93
N ALA A 14 13.49 -2.04 1.89
CA ALA A 14 13.01 -2.62 3.15
C ALA A 14 11.84 -3.60 2.97
N MET A 15 11.03 -3.43 1.93
CA MET A 15 9.85 -4.27 1.69
C MET A 15 10.05 -5.26 0.54
N VAL A 16 10.57 -4.78 -0.60
CA VAL A 16 10.63 -5.59 -1.83
C VAL A 16 11.71 -6.64 -1.77
N LEU A 17 12.91 -6.31 -1.26
CA LEU A 17 14.01 -7.28 -1.26
C LEU A 17 13.71 -8.52 -0.39
N PRO A 18 13.19 -8.39 0.86
CA PRO A 18 12.76 -9.55 1.63
C PRO A 18 11.65 -10.34 0.96
N ALA A 19 10.65 -9.68 0.37
CA ALA A 19 9.56 -10.36 -0.33
C ALA A 19 10.07 -11.17 -1.52
N VAL A 20 10.98 -10.61 -2.34
CA VAL A 20 11.59 -11.32 -3.47
C VAL A 20 12.47 -12.48 -3.00
N ALA A 21 13.26 -12.29 -1.94
CA ALA A 21 14.11 -13.36 -1.39
C ALA A 21 13.27 -14.53 -0.89
N LEU A 22 12.19 -14.24 -0.14
CA LEU A 22 11.28 -15.25 0.36
C LEU A 22 10.52 -15.95 -0.76
N TYR A 23 10.03 -15.19 -1.75
CA TYR A 23 9.37 -15.74 -2.92
C TYR A 23 10.26 -16.77 -3.64
N ARG A 24 11.53 -16.43 -3.88
CA ARG A 24 12.51 -17.34 -4.50
C ARG A 24 12.76 -18.61 -3.66
N ALA A 25 12.93 -18.44 -2.37
CA ALA A 25 13.17 -19.57 -1.46
C ALA A 25 11.98 -20.53 -1.43
N LEU A 26 10.77 -20.02 -1.34
CA LEU A 26 9.53 -20.82 -1.37
C LEU A 26 9.37 -21.53 -2.72
N THR A 27 9.58 -20.81 -3.83
CA THR A 27 9.51 -21.41 -5.17
C THR A 27 10.55 -22.52 -5.35
N ALA A 28 11.77 -22.32 -4.87
CA ALA A 28 12.83 -23.33 -4.95
C ALA A 28 12.54 -24.57 -4.09
N SER A 29 11.75 -24.43 -3.02
CA SER A 29 11.30 -25.55 -2.20
C SER A 29 10.10 -26.31 -2.78
N GLY A 30 9.55 -25.88 -3.92
CA GLY A 30 8.36 -26.46 -4.53
C GLY A 30 7.04 -26.02 -3.89
N ALA A 31 7.06 -25.06 -2.97
CA ALA A 31 5.86 -24.52 -2.33
C ALA A 31 5.13 -23.53 -3.26
N ASP A 32 3.82 -23.36 -3.04
CA ASP A 32 3.07 -22.27 -3.66
C ASP A 32 3.45 -20.93 -2.99
N ALA A 33 4.48 -20.29 -3.56
CA ALA A 33 5.04 -19.07 -3.02
C ALA A 33 4.05 -17.91 -3.06
N VAL A 34 3.15 -17.86 -4.06
CA VAL A 34 2.17 -16.78 -4.19
C VAL A 34 1.14 -16.88 -3.08
N ASP A 35 0.54 -18.06 -2.88
CA ASP A 35 -0.50 -18.27 -1.88
C ASP A 35 0.03 -18.06 -0.46
N LEU A 36 1.22 -18.60 -0.15
CA LEU A 36 1.83 -18.44 1.17
C LEU A 36 2.16 -16.98 1.48
N LEU A 37 2.75 -16.25 0.52
CA LEU A 37 3.06 -14.84 0.69
C LEU A 37 1.80 -13.98 0.79
N ASN A 38 0.77 -14.27 0.00
CA ASN A 38 -0.50 -13.58 0.08
C ASN A 38 -1.18 -13.78 1.43
N ALA A 39 -1.21 -15.01 1.93
CA ALA A 39 -1.73 -15.32 3.27
C ALA A 39 -0.95 -14.57 4.37
N TYR A 40 0.38 -14.50 4.25
CA TYR A 40 1.21 -13.70 5.14
C TYR A 40 0.89 -12.20 5.04
N GLY A 41 0.77 -11.65 3.83
CA GLY A 41 0.41 -10.26 3.59
C GLY A 41 -0.94 -9.90 4.22
N ASP A 42 -1.95 -10.74 4.05
CA ASP A 42 -3.26 -10.56 4.67
C ASP A 42 -3.21 -10.61 6.21
N ALA A 43 -2.47 -11.56 6.77
CA ALA A 43 -2.33 -11.69 8.23
C ALA A 43 -1.63 -10.46 8.85
N MET A 44 -0.53 -10.03 8.24
CA MET A 44 0.21 -8.83 8.68
C MET A 44 -0.62 -7.57 8.49
N GLY A 45 -1.33 -7.45 7.37
CA GLY A 45 -2.22 -6.32 7.11
C GLY A 45 -3.33 -6.19 8.15
N ARG A 46 -3.99 -7.29 8.51
CA ARG A 46 -4.99 -7.31 9.61
C ARG A 46 -4.39 -6.91 10.96
N ARG A 47 -3.17 -7.37 11.26
CA ARG A 47 -2.48 -6.97 12.49
C ARG A 47 -2.20 -5.47 12.52
N PHE A 48 -1.69 -4.93 11.42
CA PHE A 48 -1.46 -3.48 11.29
C PHE A 48 -2.78 -2.70 11.29
N ALA A 49 -3.85 -3.23 10.71
CA ALA A 49 -5.18 -2.61 10.78
C ALA A 49 -5.64 -2.41 12.24
N GLY A 50 -5.41 -3.38 13.12
CA GLY A 50 -5.69 -3.24 14.55
C GLY A 50 -4.89 -2.10 15.21
N ILE A 51 -3.61 -1.97 14.88
CA ILE A 51 -2.76 -0.88 15.39
C ILE A 51 -3.25 0.48 14.86
N VAL A 52 -3.49 0.58 13.55
CA VAL A 52 -4.02 1.79 12.92
C VAL A 52 -5.35 2.18 13.53
N HIS A 53 -6.24 1.20 13.73
CA HIS A 53 -7.54 1.44 14.38
C HIS A 53 -7.37 2.01 15.79
N CYS A 54 -6.53 1.40 16.60
CA CYS A 54 -6.26 1.86 17.97
C CYS A 54 -5.78 3.32 17.98
N ILE A 55 -4.82 3.68 17.11
CA ILE A 55 -4.28 5.03 17.02
C ILE A 55 -5.35 6.02 16.51
N THR A 56 -6.06 5.65 15.45
CA THR A 56 -7.01 6.57 14.79
C THR A 56 -8.35 6.69 15.54
N SER A 57 -8.63 5.79 16.49
CA SER A 57 -9.78 5.88 17.40
C SER A 57 -9.61 6.92 18.50
N VAL A 58 -8.39 7.43 18.72
CA VAL A 58 -8.18 8.53 19.67
C VAL A 58 -8.98 9.76 19.20
N PRO A 59 -9.75 10.41 20.08
CA PRO A 59 -10.60 11.54 19.72
C PRO A 59 -9.84 12.62 18.93
N GLY A 60 -10.39 13.01 17.79
CA GLY A 60 -9.80 14.04 16.92
C GLY A 60 -8.77 13.55 15.91
N VAL A 61 -8.12 12.39 16.11
CA VAL A 61 -7.03 11.91 15.23
C VAL A 61 -7.52 11.63 13.81
N SER A 62 -8.61 10.90 13.65
CA SER A 62 -9.17 10.60 12.31
C SER A 62 -9.63 11.86 11.57
N GLY A 63 -10.21 12.83 12.29
CA GLY A 63 -10.56 14.14 11.71
C GLY A 63 -9.33 14.96 11.29
N LEU A 64 -8.25 14.88 12.06
CA LEU A 64 -6.99 15.54 11.72
C LEU A 64 -6.35 14.90 10.48
N ILE A 65 -6.33 13.56 10.41
CA ILE A 65 -5.83 12.83 9.24
C ILE A 65 -6.66 13.19 8.00
N TRP A 66 -8.01 13.24 8.13
CA TRP A 66 -8.87 13.59 7.02
C TRP A 66 -8.65 15.03 6.53
N ARG A 67 -8.47 15.97 7.44
CA ARG A 67 -8.20 17.38 7.10
C ARG A 67 -6.90 17.55 6.30
N HIS A 68 -5.95 16.64 6.46
CA HIS A 68 -4.65 16.65 5.81
C HIS A 68 -4.40 15.37 5.00
N VAL A 69 -5.47 14.79 4.44
CA VAL A 69 -5.41 13.48 3.75
C VAL A 69 -4.50 13.52 2.51
N ASP A 70 -4.46 14.64 1.80
CA ASP A 70 -3.55 14.91 0.70
C ASP A 70 -2.07 14.78 1.13
N SER A 71 -1.69 15.51 2.18
CA SER A 71 -0.33 15.47 2.74
C SER A 71 0.01 14.10 3.34
N PHE A 72 -0.97 13.44 3.94
CA PHE A 72 -0.81 12.08 4.46
C PHE A 72 -0.52 11.11 3.31
N MET A 73 -1.32 11.13 2.25
CA MET A 73 -1.14 10.28 1.08
C MET A 73 0.13 10.61 0.31
N ASP A 74 0.55 11.88 0.29
CA ASP A 74 1.82 12.30 -0.29
C ASP A 74 3.04 11.69 0.42
N ARG A 75 2.98 11.58 1.74
CA ARG A 75 4.03 10.90 2.52
C ARG A 75 4.06 9.39 2.30
N MET A 76 2.92 8.78 1.96
CA MET A 76 2.79 7.33 1.76
C MET A 76 3.12 6.90 0.32
N SER A 77 2.67 7.68 -0.67
CA SER A 77 2.73 7.35 -2.09
C SER A 77 3.04 8.56 -2.99
N GLY A 78 3.82 9.52 -2.48
CA GLY A 78 4.20 10.71 -3.23
C GLY A 78 5.25 10.46 -4.31
N GLU A 79 5.38 11.41 -5.23
CA GLU A 79 6.35 11.36 -6.33
C GLU A 79 7.80 11.31 -5.84
N ASN A 80 8.09 11.92 -4.70
CA ASN A 80 9.39 11.87 -4.03
C ASN A 80 9.80 10.44 -3.61
N LEU A 81 8.84 9.53 -3.47
CA LEU A 81 9.02 8.10 -3.22
C LEU A 81 9.03 7.27 -4.52
N GLY A 82 8.93 7.93 -5.69
CA GLY A 82 9.01 7.32 -7.01
C GLY A 82 7.68 6.78 -7.54
N TYR A 83 6.56 7.16 -6.94
CA TYR A 83 5.25 6.88 -7.51
C TYR A 83 4.94 7.87 -8.63
N GLN A 84 4.27 7.39 -9.68
CA GLN A 84 3.55 8.25 -10.61
C GLN A 84 2.07 8.16 -10.27
N ARG A 85 1.44 9.31 -10.06
CA ARG A 85 0.07 9.35 -9.59
C ARG A 85 -0.74 10.45 -10.26
N ARG A 86 -2.06 10.31 -10.22
CA ARG A 86 -3.01 11.31 -10.68
C ARG A 86 -4.09 11.49 -9.61
N ILE A 87 -4.24 12.70 -9.10
CA ILE A 87 -5.36 13.04 -8.22
C ILE A 87 -6.62 13.08 -9.07
N VAL A 88 -7.65 12.37 -8.67
CA VAL A 88 -8.93 12.28 -9.39
C VAL A 88 -10.09 12.90 -8.63
N SER A 89 -9.96 13.08 -7.33
CA SER A 89 -10.87 13.90 -6.53
C SER A 89 -10.20 14.38 -5.25
N GLU A 90 -10.67 15.51 -4.74
CA GLU A 90 -10.21 16.17 -3.52
C GLU A 90 -11.32 16.27 -2.47
N PRO A 91 -10.99 16.37 -1.16
CA PRO A 91 -11.97 16.59 -0.11
C PRO A 91 -12.88 17.81 -0.41
N PRO A 92 -14.09 17.89 0.20
CA PRO A 92 -14.48 17.15 1.41
C PRO A 92 -15.14 15.78 1.20
N GLU A 93 -15.73 15.46 0.03
CA GLU A 93 -16.54 14.24 -0.15
C GLU A 93 -15.67 12.99 -0.27
N MET A 94 -14.60 13.09 -1.03
CA MET A 94 -13.71 11.97 -1.31
C MET A 94 -12.32 12.48 -1.66
N PHE A 95 -11.29 11.81 -1.15
CA PHE A 95 -9.96 11.89 -1.71
C PHE A 95 -9.72 10.69 -2.62
N GLY A 96 -9.45 10.95 -3.90
CA GLY A 96 -9.21 9.94 -4.90
C GLY A 96 -7.85 10.12 -5.57
N VAL A 97 -7.06 9.06 -5.62
CA VAL A 97 -5.78 9.05 -6.33
C VAL A 97 -5.59 7.75 -7.09
N ASP A 98 -5.21 7.85 -8.35
CA ASP A 98 -4.77 6.74 -9.17
C ASP A 98 -3.25 6.66 -9.15
N ILE A 99 -2.70 5.54 -8.70
CA ILE A 99 -1.27 5.24 -8.78
C ILE A 99 -1.03 4.57 -10.13
N LEU A 100 -0.37 5.26 -11.04
CA LEU A 100 -0.09 4.81 -12.40
C LEU A 100 1.20 3.99 -12.48
N SER A 101 2.18 4.27 -11.60
CA SER A 101 3.41 3.51 -11.47
C SER A 101 3.80 3.36 -10.01
N CYS A 102 4.05 2.10 -9.61
CA CYS A 102 4.42 1.75 -8.24
C CYS A 102 5.89 1.34 -8.18
N PRO A 103 6.72 2.04 -7.39
CA PRO A 103 8.15 1.74 -7.29
C PRO A 103 8.44 0.32 -6.73
N TYR A 104 7.52 -0.26 -5.96
CA TYR A 104 7.64 -1.63 -5.48
C TYR A 104 7.48 -2.63 -6.62
N HIS A 105 6.43 -2.48 -7.43
CA HIS A 105 6.18 -3.32 -8.60
C HIS A 105 7.32 -3.20 -9.61
N GLU A 106 7.78 -1.98 -9.90
CA GLU A 106 8.90 -1.74 -10.81
C GLU A 106 10.19 -2.42 -10.36
N LEU A 107 10.50 -2.39 -9.05
CA LEU A 107 11.69 -3.05 -8.52
C LEU A 107 11.56 -4.57 -8.59
N ALA A 108 10.42 -5.13 -8.19
CA ALA A 108 10.18 -6.57 -8.24
C ALA A 108 10.23 -7.10 -9.67
N ARG A 109 9.67 -6.36 -10.65
CA ARG A 109 9.75 -6.67 -12.08
C ARG A 109 11.19 -6.66 -12.58
N LYS A 110 11.98 -5.66 -12.23
CA LYS A 110 13.41 -5.60 -12.57
C LYS A 110 14.24 -6.76 -11.99
N LEU A 111 13.78 -7.31 -10.87
CA LEU A 111 14.38 -8.48 -10.25
C LEU A 111 13.84 -9.81 -10.81
N GLY A 112 12.93 -9.75 -11.80
CA GLY A 112 12.31 -10.93 -12.43
C GLY A 112 11.35 -11.69 -11.52
N ASN A 113 10.78 -11.04 -10.51
CA ASN A 113 9.90 -11.67 -9.52
C ASN A 113 8.72 -10.75 -9.15
N GLU A 114 7.99 -10.27 -10.15
CA GLU A 114 6.89 -9.31 -9.97
C GLU A 114 5.79 -9.82 -9.05
N LYS A 115 5.51 -11.13 -9.05
CA LYS A 115 4.50 -11.74 -8.17
C LYS A 115 4.85 -11.63 -6.68
N ALA A 116 6.12 -11.45 -6.34
CA ALA A 116 6.54 -11.29 -4.95
C ALA A 116 5.95 -10.04 -4.28
N VAL A 117 5.55 -9.02 -5.05
CA VAL A 117 5.00 -7.77 -4.49
C VAL A 117 3.51 -7.87 -4.14
N LEU A 118 2.82 -8.90 -4.62
CA LEU A 118 1.38 -9.09 -4.33
C LEU A 118 1.09 -9.11 -2.83
N CYS A 119 1.96 -9.75 -2.03
CA CYS A 119 1.80 -9.78 -0.57
C CYS A 119 1.85 -8.39 0.07
N ILE A 120 2.67 -7.48 -0.48
CA ILE A 120 2.76 -6.09 0.00
C ILE A 120 1.47 -5.35 -0.36
N CYS A 121 0.94 -5.55 -1.56
CA CYS A 121 -0.32 -4.94 -2.00
C CYS A 121 -1.52 -5.44 -1.18
N ARG A 122 -1.54 -6.73 -0.81
CA ARG A 122 -2.58 -7.30 0.06
C ARG A 122 -2.47 -6.77 1.48
N MET A 123 -1.26 -6.71 2.02
CA MET A 123 -1.00 -6.11 3.33
C MET A 123 -1.47 -4.66 3.37
N ASP A 124 -1.14 -3.87 2.35
CA ASP A 124 -1.57 -2.48 2.19
C ASP A 124 -3.10 -2.36 2.17
N LYS A 125 -3.76 -3.14 1.32
CA LYS A 125 -5.23 -3.16 1.24
C LYS A 125 -5.89 -3.50 2.57
N ALA A 126 -5.30 -4.42 3.32
CA ALA A 126 -5.85 -4.87 4.59
C ALA A 126 -5.64 -3.82 5.71
N TYR A 127 -4.43 -3.23 5.83
CA TYR A 127 -4.20 -2.28 6.91
C TYR A 127 -4.95 -0.96 6.71
N MET A 128 -5.16 -0.53 5.48
CA MET A 128 -5.94 0.67 5.18
C MET A 128 -7.39 0.57 5.64
N GLN A 129 -7.94 -0.65 5.77
CA GLN A 129 -9.27 -0.85 6.34
C GLN A 129 -9.35 -0.50 7.84
N GLY A 130 -8.21 -0.47 8.54
CA GLY A 130 -8.14 -0.19 9.97
C GLY A 130 -8.38 1.28 10.36
N PHE A 131 -8.38 2.21 9.43
CA PHE A 131 -8.61 3.62 9.77
C PHE A 131 -10.01 3.84 10.35
N TYR A 132 -10.08 4.34 11.58
CA TYR A 132 -11.33 4.74 12.22
C TYR A 132 -11.92 5.95 11.50
N ARG A 133 -13.22 5.90 11.19
CA ARG A 133 -13.96 6.96 10.49
C ARG A 133 -13.44 7.34 9.08
N ILE A 134 -12.57 6.52 8.48
CA ILE A 134 -12.15 6.70 7.10
C ILE A 134 -12.40 5.40 6.35
N ARG A 135 -13.29 5.42 5.37
CA ARG A 135 -13.50 4.30 4.45
C ARG A 135 -12.41 4.34 3.39
N TYR A 136 -11.89 3.17 3.12
CA TYR A 136 -10.92 2.94 2.07
C TYR A 136 -11.44 1.91 1.07
N GLU A 137 -11.34 2.25 -0.20
CA GLU A 137 -11.68 1.37 -1.32
C GLU A 137 -10.53 1.34 -2.31
N ARG A 138 -10.22 0.17 -2.82
CA ARG A 138 -9.34 -0.07 -3.96
C ARG A 138 -9.84 -1.30 -4.69
N THR A 139 -10.22 -1.13 -5.97
CA THR A 139 -10.76 -2.22 -6.79
C THR A 139 -9.74 -2.77 -7.76
N THR A 140 -8.73 -1.96 -8.15
CA THR A 140 -7.70 -2.34 -9.11
C THR A 140 -6.29 -2.17 -8.54
N ALA A 141 -5.31 -2.89 -9.08
CA ALA A 141 -3.91 -2.74 -8.73
C ALA A 141 -2.97 -3.00 -9.92
N VAL A 142 -1.95 -2.17 -10.05
CA VAL A 142 -0.89 -2.32 -11.07
C VAL A 142 -0.17 -3.68 -10.95
N SER A 143 0.01 -4.18 -9.73
CA SER A 143 0.60 -5.49 -9.47
C SER A 143 -0.27 -6.67 -9.91
N GLU A 144 -1.55 -6.44 -10.18
CA GLU A 144 -2.53 -7.40 -10.69
C GLU A 144 -2.80 -7.21 -12.19
N GLY A 145 -2.02 -6.35 -12.85
CA GLY A 145 -2.10 -6.09 -14.30
C GLY A 145 -3.06 -4.98 -14.70
N ALA A 146 -3.61 -4.23 -13.76
CA ALA A 146 -4.44 -3.08 -14.06
C ALA A 146 -3.61 -1.84 -14.44
N GLU A 147 -4.24 -0.86 -15.10
CA GLU A 147 -3.60 0.40 -15.50
C GLU A 147 -3.21 1.27 -14.30
N CYS A 148 -3.94 1.16 -13.19
CA CYS A 148 -3.65 1.91 -11.96
C CYS A 148 -4.10 1.17 -10.70
N CYS A 149 -3.61 1.64 -9.54
CA CYS A 149 -4.23 1.32 -8.26
C CYS A 149 -5.17 2.49 -7.91
N ASP A 150 -6.45 2.22 -7.83
CA ASP A 150 -7.51 3.21 -7.62
C ASP A 150 -7.82 3.42 -6.14
N TYR A 151 -7.04 4.27 -5.47
CA TYR A 151 -7.28 4.59 -4.06
C TYR A 151 -8.42 5.60 -3.91
N ARG A 152 -9.42 5.24 -3.10
CA ARG A 152 -10.56 6.08 -2.77
C ARG A 152 -10.76 6.11 -1.26
N LEU A 153 -10.66 7.28 -0.66
CA LEU A 153 -10.86 7.49 0.76
C LEU A 153 -12.04 8.43 0.98
N ARG A 154 -12.88 8.12 1.97
CA ARG A 154 -14.03 8.95 2.37
C ARG A 154 -14.07 9.07 3.87
N PHE A 155 -14.34 10.25 4.37
CA PHE A 155 -14.63 10.41 5.79
C PHE A 155 -16.04 9.90 6.08
N ASP A 156 -16.15 8.98 7.03
CA ASP A 156 -17.40 8.38 7.46
C ASP A 156 -17.49 8.39 8.98
N PRO A 157 -18.22 9.35 9.56
CA PRO A 157 -18.36 9.46 11.02
C PRO A 157 -18.94 8.22 11.70
N GLU A 158 -19.65 7.37 10.96
CA GLU A 158 -20.32 6.18 11.52
C GLU A 158 -19.46 4.91 11.42
N LYS A 159 -18.39 4.92 10.63
CA LYS A 159 -17.46 3.80 10.59
C LYS A 159 -16.69 3.68 11.90
N LYS A 160 -16.82 2.53 12.53
CA LYS A 160 -16.07 2.15 13.74
C LYS A 160 -14.85 1.32 13.39
#